data_d578f22571e24c93b2f1815cd782e053
#
_entry.id   d578f22571e24c93b2f1815cd782e053
#
_cell.length_a   1.000
_cell.length_b   1.000
_cell.length_c   1.000
_cell.angle_alpha   90.00
_cell.angle_beta   90.00
_cell.angle_gamma   90.00
#
_symmetry.space_group_name_H-M   'P 1'
#
loop_
_entity.id
_entity.type
_entity.pdbx_description
1 polymer ?
#
loop_
_entity_poly.entity_id
_entity_poly.type
_entity_poly.pdbx_seq_one_letter_code
_entity_poly.pdbx_strand_id
1 'polypeptide(L)'
;MRSNPPIEPLLRFSGSPSTSAFRSLCFALPLTLAVAGCTSVPLKEAGTLTSYSNLGAPKGTLAKKRLYVDGRHLATVRTVSIVPTTFSFSAASRIKTEADRSLVSNALDRALCVALSDKYQMVSAGQPADLTIRSVVTDIVPTNRTVAGVATAVTVGTGFVLPVSVPRLPIGLGGLAVEAEAVDGGGIQSAAMVWARGANSIQDKPRVSEVGDAYGLASKFASDFSRVLISGKEPKGLNIGLPSGQRMRSWLGGKPKYPACDAFGRAPGLVGVVAAKYGAPPEWTDRKPRPVITR
;
A
#
# COMPACT_ATOMS: atom_id res chain seq x y z
N MET A 1 -89.07 -47.51 -9.81
CA MET A 1 -88.47 -48.73 -9.30
C MET A 1 -87.10 -48.32 -8.75
N ARG A 2 -86.99 -48.24 -7.46
CA ARG A 2 -86.17 -49.02 -6.54
C ARG A 2 -84.75 -49.27 -7.13
N SER A 3 -83.64 -48.91 -6.55
CA SER A 3 -83.24 -49.19 -5.16
C SER A 3 -82.01 -48.39 -4.76
N ASN A 4 -81.91 -48.10 -3.50
CA ASN A 4 -80.85 -47.53 -2.72
C ASN A 4 -79.60 -48.44 -2.47
N PRO A 5 -78.63 -47.99 -1.66
CA PRO A 5 -77.16 -47.95 -1.82
C PRO A 5 -76.43 -49.08 -1.05
N PRO A 6 -75.11 -49.01 -0.88
CA PRO A 6 -74.54 -48.81 0.48
C PRO A 6 -73.15 -48.12 0.56
N ILE A 7 -73.04 -47.33 1.60
CA ILE A 7 -72.09 -47.34 2.77
C ILE A 7 -70.56 -47.29 2.50
N GLU A 8 -69.99 -46.21 3.05
CA GLU A 8 -68.58 -45.95 3.39
C GLU A 8 -67.84 -47.10 4.08
N PRO A 9 -66.48 -46.97 4.10
CA PRO A 9 -65.90 -46.46 5.36
C PRO A 9 -64.70 -45.53 5.20
N LEU A 10 -64.61 -44.66 6.18
CA LEU A 10 -63.55 -43.80 6.67
C LEU A 10 -62.14 -44.46 6.63
N LEU A 11 -61.19 -43.83 6.01
CA LEU A 11 -59.79 -44.05 6.31
C LEU A 11 -59.14 -42.72 6.70
N ARG A 12 -58.81 -42.61 7.97
CA ARG A 12 -57.91 -41.59 8.58
C ARG A 12 -56.56 -41.70 7.92
N PHE A 13 -56.10 -40.59 7.35
CA PHE A 13 -54.69 -40.37 7.13
C PHE A 13 -54.17 -39.35 8.11
N SER A 14 -53.44 -39.81 9.10
CA SER A 14 -52.57 -39.09 9.97
C SER A 14 -51.30 -38.73 9.18
N GLY A 15 -51.15 -37.49 8.73
CA GLY A 15 -49.95 -36.98 8.13
C GLY A 15 -49.32 -36.00 9.09
N SER A 16 -48.25 -36.43 9.76
CA SER A 16 -47.38 -35.56 10.55
C SER A 16 -46.68 -34.52 9.65
N PRO A 17 -46.53 -33.28 10.07
CA PRO A 17 -45.80 -32.27 9.31
C PRO A 17 -44.33 -32.57 9.36
N SER A 18 -43.71 -32.78 8.18
CA SER A 18 -42.30 -32.93 8.03
C SER A 18 -41.56 -31.60 8.28
N THR A 19 -40.76 -31.55 9.32
CA THR A 19 -39.92 -30.45 9.78
C THR A 19 -38.67 -30.24 8.90
N SER A 20 -38.70 -30.50 7.61
CA SER A 20 -37.52 -30.41 6.73
C SER A 20 -37.42 -29.12 5.90
N ALA A 21 -38.40 -28.20 5.97
CA ALA A 21 -38.40 -26.98 5.15
C ALA A 21 -37.69 -25.77 5.79
N PHE A 22 -37.26 -25.83 7.05
CA PHE A 22 -36.67 -24.67 7.76
C PHE A 22 -35.11 -24.66 7.79
N ARG A 23 -34.45 -25.71 7.27
CA ARG A 23 -32.96 -25.77 7.31
C ARG A 23 -32.24 -25.19 6.11
N SER A 24 -32.91 -24.87 5.02
CA SER A 24 -32.27 -24.39 3.79
C SER A 24 -32.19 -22.86 3.65
N LEU A 25 -32.78 -22.07 4.57
CA LEU A 25 -32.83 -20.60 4.42
C LEU A 25 -31.74 -19.86 5.17
N CYS A 26 -30.92 -20.52 5.98
CA CYS A 26 -29.88 -19.84 6.78
C CYS A 26 -28.49 -19.80 6.13
N PHE A 27 -28.29 -20.37 4.93
CA PHE A 27 -26.94 -20.43 4.31
C PHE A 27 -26.72 -19.45 3.14
N ALA A 28 -27.72 -18.68 2.73
CA ALA A 28 -27.62 -17.79 1.55
C ALA A 28 -27.28 -16.33 1.87
N LEU A 29 -27.13 -15.94 3.16
CA LEU A 29 -27.00 -14.52 3.53
C LEU A 29 -25.58 -13.96 3.75
N PRO A 30 -24.48 -14.71 3.79
CA PRO A 30 -23.17 -14.09 4.04
C PRO A 30 -22.36 -13.73 2.80
N LEU A 31 -22.86 -13.94 1.57
CA LEU A 31 -22.00 -13.77 0.38
C LEU A 31 -22.06 -12.37 -0.25
N THR A 32 -22.96 -11.49 0.19
CA THR A 32 -23.11 -10.15 -0.41
C THR A 32 -22.34 -9.03 0.29
N LEU A 33 -21.70 -9.27 1.43
CA LEU A 33 -20.92 -8.25 2.17
C LEU A 33 -19.45 -8.12 1.75
N ALA A 34 -18.96 -8.87 0.79
CA ALA A 34 -17.53 -8.96 0.47
C ALA A 34 -17.00 -7.88 -0.50
N VAL A 35 -17.82 -6.94 -0.98
CA VAL A 35 -17.43 -6.05 -2.10
C VAL A 35 -16.96 -4.64 -1.67
N ALA A 36 -17.03 -4.27 -0.40
CA ALA A 36 -16.73 -2.91 0.07
C ALA A 36 -15.39 -2.76 0.81
N GLY A 37 -14.32 -3.40 0.36
CA GLY A 37 -13.09 -3.56 1.12
C GLY A 37 -11.91 -2.65 0.79
N CYS A 38 -12.10 -1.56 0.03
CA CYS A 38 -11.02 -0.64 -0.29
C CYS A 38 -11.33 0.77 0.21
N THR A 39 -10.41 1.35 1.01
CA THR A 39 -10.46 2.77 1.31
C THR A 39 -10.15 3.55 0.04
N SER A 40 -11.05 4.43 -0.38
CA SER A 40 -10.83 5.34 -1.50
C SER A 40 -10.02 6.54 -1.03
N VAL A 41 -8.83 6.73 -1.60
CA VAL A 41 -8.03 7.94 -1.43
C VAL A 41 -8.10 8.72 -2.73
N PRO A 42 -8.53 10.00 -2.71
CA PRO A 42 -8.57 10.80 -3.92
C PRO A 42 -7.16 11.09 -4.44
N LEU A 43 -7.01 11.16 -5.78
CA LEU A 43 -5.84 11.77 -6.38
C LEU A 43 -5.84 13.26 -6.04
N LYS A 44 -4.88 13.69 -5.22
CA LYS A 44 -4.77 15.07 -4.77
C LYS A 44 -3.47 15.67 -5.26
N GLU A 45 -3.60 16.76 -5.99
CA GLU A 45 -2.50 17.59 -6.45
C GLU A 45 -2.22 18.66 -5.38
N ALA A 46 -0.96 18.80 -4.97
CA ALA A 46 -0.56 19.80 -3.98
C ALA A 46 0.09 21.02 -4.62
N GLY A 47 0.26 21.04 -5.94
CA GLY A 47 0.88 22.15 -6.66
C GLY A 47 2.41 22.17 -6.53
N THR A 48 3.05 21.05 -6.21
CA THR A 48 4.50 21.00 -5.95
C THR A 48 5.32 20.46 -7.11
N LEU A 49 4.66 19.91 -8.15
CA LEU A 49 5.33 19.49 -9.37
C LEU A 49 5.68 20.70 -10.24
N THR A 50 6.80 20.64 -10.93
CA THR A 50 7.22 21.65 -11.91
C THR A 50 6.16 21.85 -13.01
N SER A 51 5.52 20.77 -13.46
CA SER A 51 4.42 20.82 -14.43
C SER A 51 3.43 19.67 -14.24
N TYR A 52 2.14 19.99 -14.39
CA TYR A 52 1.03 19.04 -14.43
C TYR A 52 0.49 18.83 -15.85
N SER A 53 0.87 19.70 -16.80
CA SER A 53 0.32 19.73 -18.16
C SER A 53 0.58 18.46 -18.94
N ASN A 54 1.71 17.79 -18.69
CA ASN A 54 2.13 16.57 -19.38
C ASN A 54 1.55 15.30 -18.74
N LEU A 55 0.91 15.40 -17.57
CA LEU A 55 0.33 14.23 -16.89
C LEU A 55 -0.86 13.68 -17.67
N GLY A 56 -0.81 12.39 -17.99
CA GLY A 56 -1.91 11.67 -18.61
C GLY A 56 -3.19 11.63 -17.76
N ALA A 57 -4.27 11.10 -18.33
CA ALA A 57 -5.52 10.88 -17.61
C ALA A 57 -5.34 9.90 -16.43
N PRO A 58 -6.18 10.01 -15.37
CA PRO A 58 -6.14 9.08 -14.24
C PRO A 58 -6.36 7.63 -14.69
N LYS A 59 -5.50 6.71 -14.24
CA LYS A 59 -5.56 5.27 -14.54
C LYS A 59 -5.35 4.44 -13.27
N GLY A 60 -5.75 3.18 -13.33
CA GLY A 60 -5.54 2.17 -12.29
C GLY A 60 -6.76 1.93 -11.40
N THR A 61 -6.88 0.70 -10.91
CA THR A 61 -7.99 0.24 -10.05
C THR A 61 -7.62 0.25 -8.57
N LEU A 62 -6.51 -0.37 -8.20
CA LEU A 62 -6.03 -0.43 -6.81
C LEU A 62 -5.27 0.83 -6.41
N ALA A 63 -4.37 1.29 -7.28
CA ALA A 63 -3.70 2.57 -7.16
C ALA A 63 -4.14 3.43 -8.34
N LYS A 64 -4.77 4.57 -8.04
CA LYS A 64 -5.06 5.60 -9.03
C LYS A 64 -3.80 6.41 -9.27
N LYS A 65 -3.48 6.69 -10.53
CA LYS A 65 -2.29 7.49 -10.87
C LYS A 65 -2.45 8.28 -12.15
N ARG A 66 -1.84 9.45 -12.20
CA ARG A 66 -1.53 10.21 -13.41
C ARG A 66 -0.02 10.18 -13.58
N LEU A 67 0.46 10.07 -14.79
CA LEU A 67 1.87 9.82 -15.08
C LEU A 67 2.33 10.59 -16.30
N TYR A 68 3.56 11.11 -16.21
CA TYR A 68 4.38 11.60 -17.32
C TYR A 68 5.76 10.95 -17.28
N VAL A 69 6.34 10.64 -18.44
CA VAL A 69 7.70 10.12 -18.54
C VAL A 69 8.35 10.45 -19.89
N ASP A 70 9.56 11.03 -19.85
CA ASP A 70 10.45 11.15 -20.99
C ASP A 70 11.52 10.06 -20.95
N GLY A 71 11.26 8.97 -21.67
CA GLY A 71 12.15 7.82 -21.71
C GLY A 71 13.49 8.11 -22.40
N ARG A 72 13.55 9.06 -23.32
CA ARG A 72 14.81 9.42 -24.02
C ARG A 72 15.77 10.10 -23.07
N HIS A 73 15.26 11.06 -22.29
CA HIS A 73 16.06 11.73 -21.27
C HIS A 73 16.51 10.76 -20.18
N LEU A 74 15.62 9.92 -19.66
CA LEU A 74 15.93 8.92 -18.63
C LEU A 74 16.97 7.86 -19.09
N ALA A 75 17.15 7.67 -20.39
CA ALA A 75 18.17 6.76 -20.93
C ALA A 75 19.60 7.30 -20.76
N THR A 76 19.78 8.61 -20.65
CA THR A 76 21.09 9.27 -20.49
C THR A 76 21.51 9.41 -19.03
N VAL A 77 20.57 9.30 -18.09
CA VAL A 77 20.78 9.47 -16.65
C VAL A 77 21.64 8.36 -16.06
N ARG A 78 22.65 8.72 -15.27
CA ARG A 78 23.55 7.82 -14.54
C ARG A 78 23.46 7.99 -13.03
N THR A 79 23.38 9.24 -12.57
CA THR A 79 23.38 9.60 -11.15
C THR A 79 22.02 10.17 -10.71
N VAL A 80 21.55 9.76 -9.53
CA VAL A 80 20.27 10.20 -9.00
C VAL A 80 20.43 10.61 -7.54
N SER A 81 19.87 11.77 -7.17
CA SER A 81 19.69 12.20 -5.78
C SER A 81 18.22 12.18 -5.39
N ILE A 82 17.94 11.98 -4.11
CA ILE A 82 16.59 12.05 -3.55
C ILE A 82 16.58 13.16 -2.48
N VAL A 83 15.72 14.15 -2.69
CA VAL A 83 15.40 15.14 -1.65
C VAL A 83 14.46 14.49 -0.66
N PRO A 84 14.67 14.61 0.66
CA PRO A 84 13.78 14.05 1.66
C PRO A 84 12.32 14.43 1.42
N THR A 85 11.44 13.43 1.43
CA THR A 85 10.01 13.62 1.21
C THR A 85 9.40 14.50 2.28
N THR A 86 8.63 15.48 1.85
CA THR A 86 7.87 16.38 2.70
C THR A 86 6.37 16.07 2.68
N PHE A 87 5.62 16.76 3.53
CA PHE A 87 4.17 16.67 3.59
C PHE A 87 3.55 17.99 3.17
N SER A 88 2.47 17.94 2.40
CA SER A 88 1.61 19.11 2.22
C SER A 88 0.98 19.51 3.55
N PHE A 89 0.60 20.76 3.70
CA PHE A 89 -0.05 21.24 4.93
C PHE A 89 -1.28 20.38 5.30
N SER A 90 -2.12 20.04 4.32
CA SER A 90 -3.32 19.24 4.55
C SER A 90 -3.03 17.79 4.94
N ALA A 91 -1.94 17.19 4.43
CA ALA A 91 -1.53 15.85 4.84
C ALA A 91 -0.90 15.87 6.23
N ALA A 92 -0.05 16.87 6.52
CA ALA A 92 0.61 17.02 7.82
C ALA A 92 -0.39 17.22 8.96
N SER A 93 -1.48 17.97 8.74
CA SER A 93 -2.51 18.20 9.75
C SER A 93 -3.30 16.95 10.15
N ARG A 94 -3.28 15.90 9.34
CA ARG A 94 -3.97 14.63 9.63
C ARG A 94 -3.17 13.68 10.52
N ILE A 95 -1.85 13.89 10.65
CA ILE A 95 -0.96 13.06 11.48
C ILE A 95 -0.43 13.88 12.62
N LYS A 96 -0.74 13.47 13.85
CA LYS A 96 -0.49 14.26 15.05
C LYS A 96 0.99 14.49 15.34
N THR A 97 1.82 13.47 15.13
CA THR A 97 3.22 13.51 15.54
C THR A 97 4.17 13.67 14.37
N GLU A 98 5.24 14.44 14.57
CA GLU A 98 6.33 14.56 13.60
C GLU A 98 7.06 13.23 13.41
N ALA A 99 7.15 12.42 14.47
CA ALA A 99 7.77 11.10 14.41
C ALA A 99 7.06 10.17 13.43
N ASP A 100 5.71 10.20 13.41
CA ASP A 100 4.90 9.40 12.48
C ASP A 100 5.04 9.92 11.03
N ARG A 101 5.10 11.23 10.84
CA ARG A 101 5.36 11.82 9.52
C ARG A 101 6.73 11.41 9.00
N SER A 102 7.76 11.56 9.82
CA SER A 102 9.14 11.15 9.49
C SER A 102 9.25 9.66 9.21
N LEU A 103 8.48 8.81 9.91
CA LEU A 103 8.44 7.38 9.66
C LEU A 103 7.94 7.05 8.25
N VAL A 104 6.88 7.72 7.80
CA VAL A 104 6.31 7.52 6.45
C VAL A 104 7.25 8.07 5.37
N SER A 105 7.79 9.29 5.53
CA SER A 105 8.72 9.88 4.56
C SER A 105 10.00 9.04 4.43
N ASN A 106 10.61 8.64 5.55
CA ASN A 106 11.81 7.79 5.53
C ASN A 106 11.55 6.42 4.86
N ALA A 107 10.39 5.83 5.09
CA ALA A 107 10.02 4.57 4.44
C ALA A 107 9.88 4.73 2.93
N LEU A 108 9.31 5.85 2.47
CA LEU A 108 9.15 6.17 1.06
C LEU A 108 10.51 6.41 0.38
N ASP A 109 11.32 7.30 0.95
CA ASP A 109 12.63 7.67 0.40
C ASP A 109 13.59 6.49 0.36
N ARG A 110 13.63 5.70 1.43
CA ARG A 110 14.40 4.46 1.51
C ARG A 110 13.99 3.48 0.42
N ALA A 111 12.67 3.28 0.25
CA ALA A 111 12.17 2.36 -0.75
C ALA A 111 12.50 2.83 -2.19
N LEU A 112 12.39 4.13 -2.46
CA LEU A 112 12.82 4.73 -3.73
C LEU A 112 14.32 4.55 -3.95
N CYS A 113 15.13 4.90 -2.95
CA CYS A 113 16.60 4.83 -3.05
C CYS A 113 17.08 3.41 -3.35
N VAL A 114 16.57 2.43 -2.61
CA VAL A 114 16.90 1.02 -2.83
C VAL A 114 16.45 0.55 -4.21
N ALA A 115 15.25 0.93 -4.64
CA ALA A 115 14.72 0.50 -5.92
C ALA A 115 15.48 1.10 -7.11
N LEU A 116 15.85 2.36 -7.03
CA LEU A 116 16.59 3.06 -8.08
C LEU A 116 18.07 2.64 -8.17
N SER A 117 18.62 2.13 -7.07
CA SER A 117 19.97 1.56 -7.01
C SER A 117 20.19 0.38 -7.97
N ASP A 118 19.13 -0.20 -8.51
CA ASP A 118 19.23 -1.26 -9.51
C ASP A 118 19.79 -0.76 -10.85
N LYS A 119 19.51 0.50 -11.20
CA LYS A 119 19.92 1.10 -12.47
C LYS A 119 20.89 2.27 -12.29
N TYR A 120 20.66 3.10 -11.27
CA TYR A 120 21.35 4.37 -11.11
C TYR A 120 22.35 4.31 -9.94
N GLN A 121 23.37 5.16 -10.03
CA GLN A 121 24.24 5.49 -8.92
C GLN A 121 23.51 6.52 -8.03
N MET A 122 23.28 6.17 -6.75
CA MET A 122 22.65 7.08 -5.82
C MET A 122 23.70 7.99 -5.18
N VAL A 123 23.47 9.30 -5.21
CA VAL A 123 24.28 10.32 -4.56
C VAL A 123 23.48 11.01 -3.45
N SER A 124 24.19 11.59 -2.48
CA SER A 124 23.55 12.25 -1.35
C SER A 124 22.78 13.51 -1.81
N ALA A 125 21.73 13.86 -1.09
CA ALA A 125 21.00 15.11 -1.32
C ALA A 125 21.97 16.30 -1.23
N GLY A 126 21.83 17.25 -2.18
CA GLY A 126 22.72 18.41 -2.29
C GLY A 126 24.02 18.16 -3.07
N GLN A 127 24.34 16.93 -3.44
CA GLN A 127 25.41 16.65 -4.38
C GLN A 127 24.92 16.76 -5.84
N PRO A 128 25.79 17.14 -6.79
CA PRO A 128 25.45 17.15 -8.21
C PRO A 128 24.94 15.77 -8.64
N ALA A 129 23.82 15.75 -9.36
CA ALA A 129 23.22 14.55 -9.92
C ALA A 129 22.60 14.86 -11.27
N ASP A 130 22.58 13.89 -12.19
CA ASP A 130 21.88 14.04 -13.47
C ASP A 130 20.37 14.20 -13.26
N LEU A 131 19.84 13.60 -12.19
CA LEU A 131 18.42 13.63 -11.88
C LEU A 131 18.18 13.79 -10.38
N THR A 132 17.32 14.70 -10.02
CA THR A 132 16.87 14.93 -8.64
C THR A 132 15.42 14.53 -8.50
N ILE A 133 15.13 13.65 -7.53
CA ILE A 133 13.77 13.24 -7.19
C ILE A 133 13.25 14.06 -6.03
N ARG A 134 12.06 14.61 -6.19
CA ARG A 134 11.29 15.32 -5.16
C ARG A 134 9.97 14.61 -4.98
N SER A 135 9.58 14.39 -3.75
CA SER A 135 8.30 13.74 -3.41
C SER A 135 7.59 14.51 -2.31
N VAL A 136 6.27 14.58 -2.41
CA VAL A 136 5.41 15.22 -1.39
C VAL A 136 4.25 14.29 -1.09
N VAL A 137 4.02 13.99 0.18
CA VAL A 137 2.78 13.34 0.63
C VAL A 137 1.65 14.38 0.56
N THR A 138 0.72 14.19 -0.36
CA THR A 138 -0.36 15.16 -0.65
C THR A 138 -1.60 14.88 0.18
N ASP A 139 -1.82 13.63 0.54
CA ASP A 139 -2.90 13.22 1.46
C ASP A 139 -2.54 11.93 2.19
N ILE A 140 -3.12 11.77 3.37
CA ILE A 140 -2.98 10.58 4.19
C ILE A 140 -4.29 10.31 4.93
N VAL A 141 -4.77 9.07 4.86
CA VAL A 141 -5.91 8.61 5.65
C VAL A 141 -5.34 7.82 6.82
N PRO A 142 -5.54 8.29 8.06
CA PRO A 142 -5.05 7.57 9.23
C PRO A 142 -5.70 6.19 9.36
N THR A 143 -4.92 5.20 9.77
CA THR A 143 -5.41 3.86 10.11
C THR A 143 -6.11 3.91 11.48
N ASN A 144 -7.30 3.33 11.59
CA ASN A 144 -7.95 3.20 12.89
C ASN A 144 -7.27 2.11 13.73
N ARG A 145 -6.57 2.53 14.79
CA ARG A 145 -5.78 1.64 15.68
C ARG A 145 -6.64 0.57 16.34
N THR A 146 -7.85 0.92 16.78
CA THR A 146 -8.76 -0.03 17.46
C THR A 146 -9.19 -1.14 16.50
N VAL A 147 -9.64 -0.77 15.30
CA VAL A 147 -10.03 -1.73 14.27
C VAL A 147 -8.84 -2.59 13.84
N ALA A 148 -7.66 -1.99 13.67
CA ALA A 148 -6.44 -2.72 13.36
C ALA A 148 -6.06 -3.71 14.48
N GLY A 149 -6.23 -3.33 15.74
CA GLY A 149 -5.99 -4.19 16.90
C GLY A 149 -6.93 -5.40 16.94
N VAL A 150 -8.23 -5.19 16.73
CA VAL A 150 -9.22 -6.28 16.64
C VAL A 150 -8.90 -7.21 15.46
N ALA A 151 -8.61 -6.67 14.28
CA ALA A 151 -8.24 -7.46 13.11
C ALA A 151 -6.97 -8.28 13.35
N THR A 152 -6.00 -7.72 14.07
CA THR A 152 -4.77 -8.44 14.47
C THR A 152 -5.09 -9.58 15.44
N ALA A 153 -5.90 -9.34 16.47
CA ALA A 153 -6.27 -10.36 17.44
C ALA A 153 -6.99 -11.54 16.77
N VAL A 154 -7.91 -11.27 15.83
CA VAL A 154 -8.60 -12.30 15.04
C VAL A 154 -7.61 -13.08 14.19
N THR A 155 -6.70 -12.38 13.48
CA THR A 155 -5.70 -13.04 12.62
C THR A 155 -4.75 -13.93 13.40
N VAL A 156 -4.29 -13.49 14.58
CA VAL A 156 -3.42 -14.29 15.45
C VAL A 156 -4.18 -15.47 16.03
N GLY A 157 -5.38 -15.25 16.55
CA GLY A 157 -6.22 -16.31 17.13
C GLY A 157 -6.59 -17.40 16.13
N THR A 158 -6.95 -17.03 14.90
CA THR A 158 -7.31 -18.01 13.84
C THR A 158 -6.08 -18.64 13.18
N GLY A 159 -4.92 -17.96 13.17
CA GLY A 159 -3.67 -18.50 12.62
C GLY A 159 -3.12 -19.72 13.37
N PHE A 160 -3.56 -19.97 14.61
CA PHE A 160 -3.27 -21.20 15.34
C PHE A 160 -4.18 -22.37 14.92
N VAL A 161 -5.33 -22.09 14.30
CA VAL A 161 -6.34 -23.11 13.98
C VAL A 161 -6.44 -23.34 12.47
N LEU A 162 -6.20 -22.30 11.66
CA LEU A 162 -6.35 -22.36 10.20
C LEU A 162 -5.05 -21.91 9.51
N PRO A 163 -4.55 -22.65 8.51
CA PRO A 163 -3.36 -22.25 7.74
C PRO A 163 -3.61 -21.08 6.77
N VAL A 164 -4.83 -20.51 6.78
CA VAL A 164 -5.26 -19.45 5.87
C VAL A 164 -5.34 -18.11 6.61
N SER A 165 -4.75 -17.06 6.04
CA SER A 165 -4.87 -15.70 6.57
C SER A 165 -6.30 -15.21 6.44
N VAL A 166 -6.94 -14.86 7.56
CA VAL A 166 -8.27 -14.26 7.56
C VAL A 166 -8.17 -12.83 6.98
N PRO A 167 -9.04 -12.46 6.00
CA PRO A 167 -9.07 -11.10 5.50
C PRO A 167 -9.34 -10.11 6.63
N ARG A 168 -8.66 -8.96 6.56
CA ARG A 168 -8.85 -7.84 7.46
C ARG A 168 -10.25 -7.25 7.28
N LEU A 169 -10.87 -6.75 8.34
CA LEU A 169 -12.13 -6.02 8.24
C LEU A 169 -11.98 -4.82 7.27
N PRO A 170 -12.96 -4.59 6.37
CA PRO A 170 -12.88 -3.52 5.36
C PRO A 170 -13.21 -2.12 5.91
N ILE A 171 -13.03 -1.90 7.21
CA ILE A 171 -13.30 -0.64 7.91
C ILE A 171 -12.03 -0.16 8.61
N GLY A 172 -11.90 1.16 8.78
CA GLY A 172 -10.75 1.77 9.46
C GLY A 172 -9.42 1.59 8.73
N LEU A 173 -9.46 1.30 7.43
CA LEU A 173 -8.30 1.18 6.58
C LEU A 173 -7.71 2.56 6.30
N GLY A 174 -6.40 2.66 6.37
CA GLY A 174 -5.67 3.87 6.01
C GLY A 174 -5.41 4.00 4.52
N GLY A 175 -4.75 5.09 4.14
CA GLY A 175 -4.40 5.35 2.76
C GLY A 175 -3.30 6.39 2.61
N LEU A 176 -2.74 6.49 1.40
CA LEU A 176 -1.65 7.39 1.08
C LEU A 176 -1.84 7.97 -0.32
N ALA A 177 -1.64 9.29 -0.45
CA ALA A 177 -1.49 9.96 -1.73
C ALA A 177 -0.14 10.69 -1.76
N VAL A 178 0.55 10.59 -2.89
CA VAL A 178 1.89 11.15 -3.10
C VAL A 178 1.96 11.74 -4.49
N GLU A 179 2.58 12.90 -4.62
CA GLU A 179 3.08 13.35 -5.90
C GLU A 179 4.61 13.36 -5.87
N ALA A 180 5.21 12.98 -6.97
CA ALA A 180 6.65 13.00 -7.14
C ALA A 180 7.04 13.35 -8.56
N GLU A 181 8.20 13.96 -8.68
CA GLU A 181 8.82 14.27 -9.96
C GLU A 181 10.32 13.94 -9.96
N ALA A 182 10.83 13.76 -11.14
CA ALA A 182 12.25 13.64 -11.40
C ALA A 182 12.65 14.76 -12.36
N VAL A 183 13.51 15.66 -11.90
CA VAL A 183 13.98 16.83 -12.63
C VAL A 183 15.50 16.76 -12.82
N ASP A 184 15.99 17.27 -13.95
CA ASP A 184 17.42 17.39 -14.20
C ASP A 184 18.03 18.64 -13.53
N GLY A 185 19.33 18.84 -13.72
CA GLY A 185 20.05 20.02 -13.19
C GLY A 185 19.58 21.36 -13.76
N GLY A 186 18.90 21.36 -14.90
CA GLY A 186 18.26 22.52 -15.51
C GLY A 186 16.81 22.74 -15.06
N GLY A 187 16.27 21.88 -14.20
CA GLY A 187 14.88 21.94 -13.75
C GLY A 187 13.86 21.35 -14.72
N ILE A 188 14.33 20.68 -15.78
CA ILE A 188 13.45 20.04 -16.77
C ILE A 188 12.87 18.75 -16.17
N GLN A 189 11.55 18.62 -16.19
CA GLN A 189 10.84 17.46 -15.68
C GLN A 189 10.99 16.27 -16.64
N SER A 190 11.65 15.20 -16.21
CA SER A 190 11.85 13.96 -16.95
C SER A 190 10.80 12.90 -16.67
N ALA A 191 10.22 12.95 -15.49
CA ALA A 191 9.07 12.14 -15.12
C ALA A 191 8.29 12.80 -13.99
N ALA A 192 6.99 12.53 -13.92
CA ALA A 192 6.14 12.96 -12.83
C ALA A 192 5.02 11.93 -12.59
N MET A 193 4.60 11.80 -11.35
CA MET A 193 3.51 10.92 -10.94
C MET A 193 2.69 11.55 -9.82
N VAL A 194 1.38 11.64 -10.00
CA VAL A 194 0.40 11.81 -8.93
C VAL A 194 -0.21 10.45 -8.67
N TRP A 195 -0.15 9.98 -7.43
CA TRP A 195 -0.52 8.63 -7.07
C TRP A 195 -1.34 8.61 -5.78
N ALA A 196 -2.36 7.77 -5.73
CA ALA A 196 -3.16 7.56 -4.53
C ALA A 196 -3.61 6.11 -4.40
N ARG A 197 -3.54 5.57 -3.19
CA ARG A 197 -3.99 4.22 -2.88
C ARG A 197 -4.50 4.12 -1.44
N GLY A 198 -5.65 3.47 -1.26
CA GLY A 198 -6.10 2.98 0.03
C GLY A 198 -5.53 1.59 0.34
N ALA A 199 -5.42 1.27 1.60
CA ALA A 199 -5.12 -0.08 2.02
C ALA A 199 -6.26 -1.04 1.64
N ASN A 200 -5.89 -2.28 1.36
CA ASN A 200 -6.80 -3.34 0.93
C ASN A 200 -6.91 -4.40 2.03
N SER A 201 -8.13 -4.83 2.32
CA SER A 201 -8.42 -5.81 3.37
C SER A 201 -7.79 -7.20 3.13
N ILE A 202 -7.48 -7.52 1.87
CA ILE A 202 -6.94 -8.84 1.47
C ILE A 202 -5.41 -8.82 1.40
N GLN A 203 -4.82 -7.73 0.84
CA GLN A 203 -3.40 -7.68 0.51
C GLN A 203 -2.53 -7.01 1.57
N ASP A 204 -3.11 -6.10 2.35
CA ASP A 204 -2.37 -5.28 3.30
C ASP A 204 -2.61 -5.78 4.73
N LYS A 205 -1.52 -6.14 5.43
CA LYS A 205 -1.58 -6.65 6.81
C LYS A 205 -1.95 -5.54 7.79
N PRO A 206 -2.84 -5.82 8.77
CA PRO A 206 -3.16 -4.85 9.79
C PRO A 206 -1.93 -4.52 10.65
N ARG A 207 -1.75 -3.25 11.01
CA ARG A 207 -0.75 -2.78 11.97
C ARG A 207 -1.41 -1.82 12.94
N VAL A 208 -1.13 -1.97 14.21
CA VAL A 208 -1.73 -1.14 15.28
C VAL A 208 -1.00 0.19 15.39
N SER A 209 -1.06 0.98 14.31
CA SER A 209 -0.43 2.29 14.19
C SER A 209 -1.29 3.21 13.35
N GLU A 210 -1.34 4.50 13.70
CA GLU A 210 -2.06 5.52 12.94
C GLU A 210 -1.56 5.63 11.49
N VAL A 211 -0.26 5.43 11.30
CA VAL A 211 0.40 5.46 9.98
C VAL A 211 0.74 4.09 9.43
N GLY A 212 0.24 3.01 10.04
CA GLY A 212 0.62 1.64 9.70
C GLY A 212 0.37 1.28 8.23
N ASP A 213 -0.79 1.67 7.70
CA ASP A 213 -1.13 1.44 6.29
C ASP A 213 -0.31 2.35 5.37
N ALA A 214 -0.17 3.65 5.68
CA ALA A 214 0.62 4.58 4.90
C ALA A 214 2.09 4.16 4.81
N TYR A 215 2.67 3.67 5.90
CA TYR A 215 4.02 3.09 5.92
C TYR A 215 4.17 1.91 4.94
N GLY A 216 3.19 1.01 4.91
CA GLY A 216 3.17 -0.09 3.94
C GLY A 216 2.99 0.36 2.50
N LEU A 217 2.14 1.37 2.28
CA LEU A 217 1.84 1.94 0.97
C LEU A 217 3.00 2.75 0.39
N ALA A 218 3.88 3.32 1.22
CA ALA A 218 5.09 4.02 0.80
C ALA A 218 5.96 3.15 -0.12
N SER A 219 6.13 1.87 0.22
CA SER A 219 6.89 0.92 -0.61
C SER A 219 6.18 0.58 -1.94
N LYS A 220 4.85 0.64 -1.98
CA LYS A 220 4.07 0.42 -3.21
C LYS A 220 4.22 1.60 -4.17
N PHE A 221 4.11 2.83 -3.65
CA PHE A 221 4.40 4.03 -4.42
C PHE A 221 5.82 3.99 -4.99
N ALA A 222 6.82 3.75 -4.12
CA ALA A 222 8.21 3.67 -4.54
C ALA A 222 8.45 2.62 -5.63
N SER A 223 7.80 1.46 -5.54
CA SER A 223 7.84 0.43 -6.58
C SER A 223 7.22 0.89 -7.89
N ASP A 224 6.10 1.61 -7.85
CA ASP A 224 5.43 2.11 -9.05
C ASP A 224 6.25 3.19 -9.72
N PHE A 225 6.74 4.18 -8.97
CA PHE A 225 7.51 5.30 -9.54
C PHE A 225 8.89 4.87 -10.01
N SER A 226 9.62 4.06 -9.24
CA SER A 226 10.94 3.55 -9.66
C SER A 226 10.86 2.72 -10.93
N ARG A 227 9.82 1.94 -11.16
CA ARG A 227 9.62 1.20 -12.41
C ARG A 227 9.51 2.11 -13.62
N VAL A 228 8.82 3.24 -13.48
CA VAL A 228 8.72 4.26 -14.54
C VAL A 228 10.10 4.81 -14.85
N LEU A 229 10.84 5.23 -13.84
CA LEU A 229 12.17 5.81 -14.01
C LEU A 229 13.18 4.81 -14.60
N ILE A 230 13.15 3.56 -14.15
CA ILE A 230 14.06 2.52 -14.63
C ILE A 230 13.75 2.10 -16.07
N SER A 231 12.45 1.94 -16.40
CA SER A 231 12.03 1.49 -17.73
C SER A 231 11.96 2.60 -18.76
N GLY A 232 11.89 3.88 -18.35
CA GLY A 232 11.69 5.03 -19.22
C GLY A 232 10.35 5.03 -19.95
N LYS A 233 9.36 4.28 -19.47
CA LYS A 233 8.01 4.17 -20.09
C LYS A 233 6.95 3.83 -19.06
N GLU A 234 5.69 4.08 -19.40
CA GLU A 234 4.56 3.62 -18.58
C GLU A 234 4.54 2.09 -18.52
N PRO A 235 4.66 1.48 -17.33
CA PRO A 235 4.62 0.03 -17.20
C PRO A 235 3.24 -0.52 -17.58
N LYS A 236 3.20 -1.49 -18.48
CA LYS A 236 1.98 -2.20 -18.86
C LYS A 236 1.90 -3.54 -18.11
N GLY A 237 0.73 -3.83 -17.53
CA GLY A 237 0.45 -5.10 -16.87
C GLY A 237 1.12 -5.29 -15.49
N LEU A 238 0.96 -6.50 -14.94
CA LEU A 238 1.56 -6.91 -13.67
C LEU A 238 3.03 -7.28 -13.90
N ASN A 239 3.91 -6.74 -13.08
CA ASN A 239 5.31 -7.17 -13.07
C ASN A 239 5.46 -8.34 -12.10
N ILE A 240 5.67 -9.55 -12.63
CA ILE A 240 5.90 -10.78 -11.88
C ILE A 240 7.41 -11.02 -11.67
N GLY A 241 8.26 -10.05 -12.03
CA GLY A 241 9.72 -10.18 -11.87
C GLY A 241 10.14 -10.32 -10.40
N LEU A 242 11.11 -11.19 -10.15
CA LEU A 242 11.73 -11.31 -8.83
C LEU A 242 12.46 -10.01 -8.47
N PRO A 243 12.41 -9.60 -7.19
CA PRO A 243 13.18 -8.45 -6.73
C PRO A 243 14.67 -8.72 -6.93
N SER A 244 15.45 -7.67 -7.26
CA SER A 244 16.90 -7.80 -7.36
C SER A 244 17.51 -8.26 -6.04
N GLY A 245 18.70 -8.89 -6.10
CA GLY A 245 19.44 -9.29 -4.89
C GLY A 245 19.70 -8.13 -3.94
N GLN A 246 19.87 -6.91 -4.47
CA GLN A 246 20.01 -5.69 -3.70
C GLN A 246 18.72 -5.33 -2.93
N ARG A 247 17.56 -5.41 -3.59
CA ARG A 247 16.26 -5.18 -2.94
C ARG A 247 15.98 -6.24 -1.87
N MET A 248 16.30 -7.50 -2.16
CA MET A 248 16.16 -8.59 -1.20
C MET A 248 17.03 -8.36 0.04
N ARG A 249 18.32 -8.01 -0.15
CA ARG A 249 19.24 -7.69 0.96
C ARG A 249 18.72 -6.53 1.80
N SER A 250 18.28 -5.44 1.17
CA SER A 250 17.73 -4.29 1.88
C SER A 250 16.47 -4.64 2.64
N TRP A 251 15.57 -5.43 2.04
CA TRP A 251 14.34 -5.91 2.70
C TRP A 251 14.65 -6.75 3.95
N LEU A 252 15.73 -7.53 3.92
CA LEU A 252 16.25 -8.28 5.08
C LEU A 252 16.97 -7.39 6.11
N GLY A 253 17.00 -6.07 5.92
CA GLY A 253 17.62 -5.11 6.86
C GLY A 253 19.12 -4.94 6.67
N GLY A 254 19.68 -5.44 5.54
CA GLY A 254 21.08 -5.28 5.18
C GLY A 254 21.44 -3.86 4.74
N LYS A 255 22.74 -3.60 4.56
CA LYS A 255 23.24 -2.32 4.07
C LYS A 255 22.76 -2.08 2.64
N PRO A 256 22.32 -0.86 2.29
CA PRO A 256 22.02 -0.50 0.91
C PRO A 256 23.28 -0.54 0.04
N LYS A 257 23.11 -0.57 -1.29
CA LYS A 257 24.22 -0.57 -2.25
C LYS A 257 25.04 0.72 -2.18
N TYR A 258 24.35 1.85 -2.00
CA TYR A 258 24.97 3.16 -1.93
C TYR A 258 24.77 3.78 -0.55
N PRO A 259 25.82 4.37 0.07
CA PRO A 259 25.75 5.01 1.39
C PRO A 259 24.73 6.14 1.45
N ALA A 260 24.47 6.83 0.33
CA ALA A 260 23.44 7.87 0.24
C ALA A 260 22.06 7.40 0.71
N CYS A 261 21.73 6.11 0.54
CA CYS A 261 20.47 5.55 0.99
C CYS A 261 20.38 5.32 2.52
N ASP A 262 21.51 5.30 3.24
CA ASP A 262 21.52 5.18 4.71
C ASP A 262 20.92 6.44 5.38
N ALA A 263 20.89 7.59 4.68
CA ALA A 263 20.25 8.81 5.14
C ALA A 263 18.75 8.64 5.44
N PHE A 264 18.10 7.64 4.86
CA PHE A 264 16.68 7.36 5.04
C PHE A 264 16.43 6.18 6.00
N GLY A 265 17.45 5.76 6.75
CA GLY A 265 17.38 4.60 7.65
C GLY A 265 17.40 3.27 6.89
N ARG A 266 17.10 2.19 7.59
CA ARG A 266 17.08 0.83 7.01
C ARG A 266 15.75 0.15 7.24
N ALA A 267 15.41 -0.79 6.35
CA ALA A 267 14.26 -1.64 6.56
C ALA A 267 14.40 -2.46 7.85
N PRO A 268 13.28 -2.76 8.53
CA PRO A 268 13.30 -3.47 9.80
C PRO A 268 13.81 -4.92 9.71
N GLY A 269 13.95 -5.47 8.51
CA GLY A 269 14.45 -6.82 8.27
C GLY A 269 13.49 -7.92 8.73
N LEU A 270 14.01 -9.12 8.97
CA LEU A 270 13.22 -10.28 9.39
C LEU A 270 12.40 -10.01 10.66
N VAL A 271 12.99 -9.31 11.63
CA VAL A 271 12.28 -8.92 12.87
C VAL A 271 11.02 -8.13 12.55
N GLY A 272 11.12 -7.14 11.65
CA GLY A 272 9.97 -6.36 11.23
C GLY A 272 8.93 -7.16 10.45
N VAL A 273 9.36 -8.13 9.65
CA VAL A 273 8.44 -9.03 8.92
C VAL A 273 7.65 -9.90 9.89
N VAL A 274 8.32 -10.49 10.88
CA VAL A 274 7.68 -11.29 11.93
C VAL A 274 6.78 -10.41 12.79
N ALA A 275 7.25 -9.26 13.25
CA ALA A 275 6.48 -8.32 14.05
C ALA A 275 5.22 -7.83 13.31
N ALA A 276 5.35 -7.53 12.01
CA ALA A 276 4.21 -7.14 11.17
C ALA A 276 3.17 -8.26 11.00
N LYS A 277 3.57 -9.54 11.06
CA LYS A 277 2.63 -10.68 11.05
C LYS A 277 1.73 -10.65 12.29
N TYR A 278 2.24 -10.15 13.40
CA TYR A 278 1.51 -9.98 14.67
C TYR A 278 0.97 -8.56 14.87
N GLY A 279 0.86 -7.76 13.80
CA GLY A 279 0.24 -6.43 13.85
C GLY A 279 1.07 -5.37 14.58
N ALA A 280 2.33 -5.64 14.88
CA ALA A 280 3.18 -4.69 15.59
C ALA A 280 3.30 -3.36 14.81
N PRO A 281 3.25 -2.22 15.52
CA PRO A 281 3.46 -0.91 14.94
C PRO A 281 4.83 -0.82 14.24
N PRO A 282 4.93 -0.18 13.07
CA PRO A 282 6.21 0.00 12.38
C PRO A 282 7.20 0.83 13.20
N GLU A 283 6.73 1.71 14.09
CA GLU A 283 7.52 2.53 15.01
C GLU A 283 8.45 1.69 15.93
N TRP A 284 8.08 0.44 16.19
CA TRP A 284 8.86 -0.46 17.06
C TRP A 284 10.01 -1.13 16.34
N THR A 285 9.94 -1.26 15.04
CA THR A 285 10.88 -2.09 14.27
C THR A 285 11.62 -1.33 13.19
N ASP A 286 11.13 -0.15 12.78
CA ASP A 286 11.79 0.68 11.76
C ASP A 286 13.15 1.17 12.28
N ARG A 287 14.15 1.12 11.40
CA ARG A 287 15.51 1.57 11.72
C ARG A 287 15.69 2.98 11.23
N LYS A 288 15.47 3.95 12.12
CA LYS A 288 15.60 5.38 11.85
C LYS A 288 16.95 5.75 11.22
N PRO A 289 17.01 6.84 10.45
CA PRO A 289 18.28 7.42 10.00
C PRO A 289 19.25 7.63 11.16
N ARG A 290 20.52 7.35 10.94
CA ARG A 290 21.56 7.75 11.89
C ARG A 290 21.90 9.20 11.64
N PRO A 291 22.06 10.05 12.68
CA PRO A 291 22.57 11.38 12.49
C PRO A 291 23.94 11.28 11.81
N VAL A 292 24.12 12.01 10.71
CA VAL A 292 25.43 12.14 10.07
C VAL A 292 26.27 13.00 11.01
N ILE A 293 27.20 12.37 11.74
CA ILE A 293 28.21 13.09 12.49
C ILE A 293 29.17 13.64 11.44
N THR A 294 28.99 14.88 11.02
CA THR A 294 30.01 15.65 10.27
C THR A 294 31.22 15.80 11.18
N ARG A 295 32.26 15.05 10.91
CA ARG A 295 33.62 15.30 11.46
C ARG A 295 34.29 16.39 10.70
#